data_78c2b583cf43a89178d8a92b3bece54a
#
_entry.id   78c2b583cf43a89178d8a92b3bece54a
#
_cell.length_a   1.000
_cell.length_b   1.000
_cell.length_c   1.000
_cell.angle_alpha   90.00
_cell.angle_beta   90.00
_cell.angle_gamma   90.00
#
_symmetry.space_group_name_H-M   'P 1'
#
loop_
_entity.id
_entity.type
_entity.pdbx_description
1 polymer ?
#
loop_
_entity_poly.entity_id
_entity_poly.type
_entity_poly.pdbx_seq_one_letter_code
_entity_poly.pdbx_strand_id
1 'polypeptide(L)'
;SDLVTARFDGTNARAPSFGIAKAGEQPRVFFAGLPMGHEFTSLILALLQTSGYAPKVSDEVLANIKSLGVQSNFDVFVSLSCHNCPDVVQALNLIAIYNPGTTATMIDGAFFQEEVEERKIMAVPMVFQDNQHIGQGRMTLEEIIAKLDSNAAAKDAEKLNTKDAFDVLVIGGGPAGNTSAIYAARKGIKTGIVAERMGGQVMD
;
A
#
# COMPACT_ATOMS: atom_id res chain seq x y z
N SER A 1 -4.57 3.59 29.88
CA SER A 1 -5.91 3.43 29.29
C SER A 1 -6.35 1.99 29.44
N ASP A 2 -7.56 1.73 29.83
CA ASP A 2 -8.14 0.37 29.94
C ASP A 2 -8.30 -0.30 28.57
N LEU A 3 -8.13 0.46 27.50
CA LEU A 3 -8.26 0.02 26.10
C LEU A 3 -6.94 -0.46 25.49
N VAL A 4 -5.80 -0.05 26.04
CA VAL A 4 -4.48 -0.41 25.52
C VAL A 4 -3.58 -0.85 26.67
N THR A 5 -3.05 -2.07 26.55
CA THR A 5 -2.10 -2.64 27.51
C THR A 5 -0.73 -2.71 26.87
N ALA A 6 0.28 -2.12 27.52
CA ALA A 6 1.68 -2.24 27.11
C ALA A 6 2.32 -3.50 27.76
N ARG A 7 3.06 -4.26 26.95
CA ARG A 7 3.90 -5.38 27.39
C ARG A 7 5.35 -5.08 27.03
N PHE A 8 6.28 -5.46 27.90
CA PHE A 8 7.72 -5.17 27.79
C PHE A 8 8.56 -6.45 27.68
N ASP A 9 7.96 -7.50 27.13
CA ASP A 9 8.55 -8.83 26.99
C ASP A 9 8.96 -9.14 25.52
N GLY A 10 8.96 -8.14 24.65
CA GLY A 10 9.36 -8.28 23.24
C GLY A 10 10.87 -8.50 23.09
N THR A 11 11.24 -9.34 22.13
CA THR A 11 12.63 -9.70 21.79
C THR A 11 13.01 -9.24 20.39
N ASN A 12 12.45 -8.12 19.89
CA ASN A 12 12.78 -7.62 18.56
C ASN A 12 14.24 -7.17 18.49
N ALA A 13 14.93 -7.51 17.41
CA ALA A 13 16.32 -7.10 17.19
C ALA A 13 16.47 -5.57 17.03
N ARG A 14 15.43 -4.88 16.52
CA ARG A 14 15.41 -3.42 16.42
C ARG A 14 14.90 -2.82 17.74
N ALA A 15 15.70 -2.01 18.38
CA ALA A 15 15.34 -1.27 19.59
C ALA A 15 15.71 0.22 19.44
N PRO A 16 14.79 1.16 19.74
CA PRO A 16 13.45 0.96 20.28
C PRO A 16 12.46 0.48 19.22
N SER A 17 11.60 -0.47 19.57
CA SER A 17 10.52 -0.92 18.68
C SER A 17 9.35 -1.51 19.49
N PHE A 18 8.18 -1.54 18.87
CA PHE A 18 7.01 -2.22 19.43
C PHE A 18 6.11 -2.77 18.33
N GLY A 19 5.33 -3.77 18.66
CA GLY A 19 4.30 -4.35 17.80
C GLY A 19 2.90 -4.10 18.34
N ILE A 20 1.92 -4.08 17.44
CA ILE A 20 0.50 -3.90 17.76
C ILE A 20 -0.23 -5.20 17.46
N ALA A 21 -1.02 -5.67 18.43
CA ALA A 21 -1.84 -6.87 18.32
C ALA A 21 -3.14 -6.74 19.11
N LYS A 22 -4.13 -7.55 18.77
CA LYS A 22 -5.25 -7.82 19.69
C LYS A 22 -4.75 -8.64 20.86
N ALA A 23 -5.45 -8.55 21.98
CA ALA A 23 -5.15 -9.37 23.16
C ALA A 23 -5.19 -10.86 22.79
N GLY A 24 -4.10 -11.59 23.06
CA GLY A 24 -3.96 -13.01 22.75
C GLY A 24 -3.47 -13.32 21.33
N GLU A 25 -3.29 -12.34 20.47
CA GLU A 25 -2.74 -12.52 19.13
C GLU A 25 -1.27 -12.09 19.05
N GLN A 26 -0.57 -12.59 18.05
CA GLN A 26 0.78 -12.13 17.71
C GLN A 26 0.71 -10.81 16.92
N PRO A 27 1.62 -9.86 17.18
CA PRO A 27 1.67 -8.62 16.43
C PRO A 27 2.08 -8.86 14.98
N ARG A 28 1.44 -8.13 14.08
CA ARG A 28 1.75 -8.12 12.64
C ARG A 28 2.13 -6.74 12.13
N VAL A 29 1.82 -5.70 12.89
CA VAL A 29 2.22 -4.33 12.61
C VAL A 29 3.26 -3.90 13.62
N PHE A 30 4.39 -3.43 13.14
CA PHE A 30 5.52 -3.03 13.97
C PHE A 30 5.97 -1.61 13.64
N PHE A 31 6.47 -0.92 14.65
CA PHE A 31 7.13 0.37 14.55
C PHE A 31 8.51 0.26 15.17
N ALA A 32 9.53 0.45 14.37
CA ALA A 32 10.92 0.56 14.80
C ALA A 32 11.32 2.04 14.79
N GLY A 33 11.56 2.59 15.96
CA GLY A 33 11.61 4.01 16.25
C GLY A 33 10.31 4.53 16.87
N LEU A 34 10.18 5.84 16.94
CA LEU A 34 9.01 6.52 17.53
C LEU A 34 8.15 7.12 16.42
N PRO A 35 6.94 6.61 16.14
CA PRO A 35 6.07 7.10 15.05
C PRO A 35 5.45 8.45 15.41
N MET A 36 6.27 9.49 15.34
CA MET A 36 5.90 10.89 15.58
C MET A 36 5.83 11.64 14.25
N GLY A 37 5.66 12.96 14.30
CA GLY A 37 5.58 13.78 13.10
C GLY A 37 4.47 13.30 12.16
N HIS A 38 4.78 13.10 10.89
CA HIS A 38 3.81 12.63 9.90
C HIS A 38 3.33 11.19 10.14
N GLU A 39 4.11 10.35 10.85
CA GLU A 39 3.75 8.95 11.14
C GLU A 39 2.84 8.77 12.35
N PHE A 40 2.53 9.83 13.09
CA PHE A 40 1.62 9.73 14.23
C PHE A 40 0.23 9.22 13.82
N THR A 41 -0.27 9.68 12.68
CA THR A 41 -1.55 9.19 12.14
C THR A 41 -1.48 7.72 11.77
N SER A 42 -0.35 7.24 11.26
CA SER A 42 -0.14 5.81 10.94
C SER A 42 -0.23 4.94 12.20
N LEU A 43 0.32 5.40 13.32
CA LEU A 43 0.17 4.73 14.63
C LEU A 43 -1.29 4.65 15.06
N ILE A 44 -2.01 5.78 15.04
CA ILE A 44 -3.42 5.83 15.47
C ILE A 44 -4.29 4.91 14.60
N LEU A 45 -4.11 4.94 13.28
CA LEU A 45 -4.85 4.06 12.38
C LEU A 45 -4.52 2.59 12.60
N ALA A 46 -3.25 2.24 12.84
CA ALA A 46 -2.85 0.88 13.16
C ALA A 46 -3.53 0.35 14.44
N LEU A 47 -3.59 1.16 15.50
CA LEU A 47 -4.29 0.81 16.73
C LEU A 47 -5.80 0.60 16.49
N LEU A 48 -6.46 1.51 15.79
CA LEU A 48 -7.88 1.45 15.48
C LEU A 48 -8.20 0.22 14.60
N GLN A 49 -7.47 0.04 13.52
CA GLN A 49 -7.73 -1.04 12.56
C GLN A 49 -7.42 -2.42 13.16
N THR A 50 -6.34 -2.54 13.93
CA THR A 50 -6.04 -3.79 14.66
C THR A 50 -7.12 -4.11 15.68
N SER A 51 -7.73 -3.11 16.33
CA SER A 51 -8.85 -3.33 17.25
C SER A 51 -10.16 -3.74 16.56
N GLY A 52 -10.23 -3.64 15.21
CA GLY A 52 -11.39 -4.02 14.42
C GLY A 52 -12.18 -2.84 13.84
N TYR A 53 -11.69 -1.60 13.99
CA TYR A 53 -12.29 -0.46 13.32
C TYR A 53 -12.14 -0.60 11.80
N ALA A 54 -13.25 -0.43 11.07
CA ALA A 54 -13.26 -0.61 9.62
C ALA A 54 -12.39 0.46 8.92
N PRO A 55 -11.50 0.07 8.00
CA PRO A 55 -10.72 1.00 7.21
C PRO A 55 -11.60 1.70 6.16
N LYS A 56 -11.18 2.88 5.72
CA LYS A 56 -11.87 3.65 4.68
C LYS A 56 -11.43 3.20 3.27
N VAL A 57 -11.64 1.94 2.96
CA VAL A 57 -11.41 1.36 1.62
C VAL A 57 -12.63 0.56 1.19
N SER A 58 -12.77 0.28 -0.11
CA SER A 58 -13.90 -0.50 -0.61
C SER A 58 -13.80 -1.98 -0.17
N ASP A 59 -14.94 -2.66 -0.12
CA ASP A 59 -15.00 -4.09 0.17
C ASP A 59 -14.22 -4.91 -0.88
N GLU A 60 -14.15 -4.46 -2.12
CA GLU A 60 -13.36 -5.08 -3.18
C GLU A 60 -11.87 -5.04 -2.86
N VAL A 61 -11.35 -3.90 -2.42
CA VAL A 61 -9.94 -3.75 -2.01
C VAL A 61 -9.63 -4.65 -0.81
N LEU A 62 -10.52 -4.72 0.18
CA LEU A 62 -10.35 -5.63 1.32
C LEU A 62 -10.38 -7.10 0.90
N ALA A 63 -11.24 -7.48 -0.04
CA ALA A 63 -11.28 -8.83 -0.59
C ALA A 63 -9.97 -9.16 -1.33
N ASN A 64 -9.44 -8.22 -2.10
CA ASN A 64 -8.15 -8.37 -2.78
C ASN A 64 -7.01 -8.58 -1.79
N ILE A 65 -6.92 -7.78 -0.71
CA ILE A 65 -5.89 -7.95 0.33
C ILE A 65 -5.99 -9.34 0.97
N LYS A 66 -7.20 -9.78 1.32
CA LYS A 66 -7.42 -11.10 1.95
C LYS A 66 -7.05 -12.26 1.03
N SER A 67 -7.19 -12.06 -0.29
CA SER A 67 -6.90 -13.08 -1.31
C SER A 67 -5.44 -13.07 -1.78
N LEU A 68 -4.61 -12.12 -1.32
CA LEU A 68 -3.18 -12.13 -1.60
C LEU A 68 -2.56 -13.41 -1.04
N GLY A 69 -2.00 -14.26 -1.90
CA GLY A 69 -1.29 -15.47 -1.51
C GLY A 69 0.11 -15.23 -0.94
N VAL A 70 0.36 -14.03 -0.43
CA VAL A 70 1.66 -13.56 0.05
C VAL A 70 1.81 -13.86 1.53
N GLN A 71 2.92 -14.50 1.89
CA GLN A 71 3.39 -14.63 3.27
C GLN A 71 4.78 -13.99 3.33
N SER A 72 4.87 -12.75 3.76
CA SER A 72 6.09 -11.95 3.65
C SER A 72 6.19 -10.92 4.76
N ASN A 73 7.43 -10.52 5.05
CA ASN A 73 7.72 -9.44 5.96
C ASN A 73 8.05 -8.18 5.16
N PHE A 74 7.31 -7.13 5.41
CA PHE A 74 7.54 -5.83 4.77
C PHE A 74 8.27 -4.90 5.73
N ASP A 75 9.39 -4.36 5.28
CA ASP A 75 10.10 -3.25 5.93
C ASP A 75 9.90 -1.99 5.10
N VAL A 76 9.45 -0.91 5.72
CA VAL A 76 9.35 0.40 5.08
C VAL A 76 10.19 1.42 5.83
N PHE A 77 11.24 1.89 5.18
CA PHE A 77 12.08 2.96 5.71
C PHE A 77 11.46 4.31 5.46
N VAL A 78 11.39 5.11 6.50
CA VAL A 78 10.75 6.43 6.50
C VAL A 78 11.62 7.49 7.12
N SER A 79 11.22 8.75 6.94
CA SER A 79 11.63 9.89 7.75
C SER A 79 10.39 10.52 8.35
N LEU A 80 10.43 10.93 9.60
CA LEU A 80 9.28 11.54 10.28
C LEU A 80 8.83 12.88 9.67
N SER A 81 9.66 13.49 8.83
CA SER A 81 9.36 14.70 8.05
C SER A 81 8.87 14.42 6.62
N CYS A 82 8.81 13.15 6.21
CA CYS A 82 8.40 12.76 4.86
C CYS A 82 6.88 12.79 4.71
N HIS A 83 6.34 13.61 3.80
CA HIS A 83 4.91 13.74 3.57
C HIS A 83 4.27 12.55 2.85
N ASN A 84 5.05 11.80 2.06
CA ASN A 84 4.58 10.66 1.28
C ASN A 84 4.71 9.31 2.01
N CYS A 85 5.47 9.29 3.12
CA CYS A 85 5.72 8.06 3.86
C CYS A 85 4.47 7.46 4.52
N PRO A 86 3.57 8.27 5.13
CA PRO A 86 2.38 7.73 5.77
C PRO A 86 1.45 6.94 4.84
N ASP A 87 1.30 7.35 3.59
CA ASP A 87 0.46 6.62 2.62
C ASP A 87 0.93 5.17 2.46
N VAL A 88 2.25 4.97 2.34
CA VAL A 88 2.87 3.66 2.15
C VAL A 88 2.86 2.84 3.45
N VAL A 89 3.16 3.46 4.59
CA VAL A 89 3.11 2.80 5.90
C VAL A 89 1.71 2.29 6.21
N GLN A 90 0.69 3.13 6.01
CA GLN A 90 -0.70 2.79 6.26
C GLN A 90 -1.19 1.68 5.33
N ALA A 91 -0.80 1.70 4.06
CA ALA A 91 -1.12 0.66 3.09
C ALA A 91 -0.53 -0.70 3.50
N LEU A 92 0.75 -0.74 3.88
CA LEU A 92 1.40 -1.98 4.33
C LEU A 92 0.85 -2.48 5.67
N ASN A 93 0.55 -1.58 6.60
CA ASN A 93 -0.12 -1.93 7.86
C ASN A 93 -1.49 -2.57 7.61
N LEU A 94 -2.28 -2.00 6.68
CA LEU A 94 -3.58 -2.55 6.30
C LEU A 94 -3.43 -3.95 5.70
N ILE A 95 -2.46 -4.15 4.81
CA ILE A 95 -2.18 -5.47 4.24
C ILE A 95 -1.81 -6.46 5.35
N ALA A 96 -0.93 -6.09 6.29
CA ALA A 96 -0.54 -6.96 7.40
C ALA A 96 -1.71 -7.30 8.34
N ILE A 97 -2.65 -6.36 8.55
CA ILE A 97 -3.83 -6.59 9.41
C ILE A 97 -4.80 -7.59 8.75
N TYR A 98 -5.04 -7.49 7.44
CA TYR A 98 -6.07 -8.26 6.75
C TYR A 98 -5.56 -9.48 5.99
N ASN A 99 -4.25 -9.60 5.76
CA ASN A 99 -3.63 -10.79 5.15
C ASN A 99 -2.84 -11.58 6.21
N PRO A 100 -3.35 -12.74 6.66
CA PRO A 100 -2.64 -13.61 7.60
C PRO A 100 -1.30 -14.09 7.02
N GLY A 101 -0.24 -14.07 7.84
CA GLY A 101 1.12 -14.46 7.40
C GLY A 101 1.97 -13.30 6.88
N THR A 102 1.40 -12.10 6.82
CA THR A 102 2.13 -10.88 6.45
C THR A 102 2.42 -10.04 7.68
N THR A 103 3.61 -9.47 7.74
CA THR A 103 3.99 -8.45 8.73
C THR A 103 4.42 -7.17 8.04
N ALA A 104 4.23 -6.02 8.69
CA ALA A 104 4.72 -4.72 8.23
C ALA A 104 5.46 -4.01 9.36
N THR A 105 6.66 -3.52 9.06
CA THR A 105 7.47 -2.75 9.99
C THR A 105 7.79 -1.38 9.40
N MET A 106 7.29 -0.33 10.03
CA MET A 106 7.80 1.02 9.80
C MET A 106 9.15 1.18 10.50
N ILE A 107 10.16 1.68 9.78
CA ILE A 107 11.51 1.88 10.30
C ILE A 107 11.89 3.34 10.13
N ASP A 108 12.11 4.03 11.25
CA ASP A 108 12.64 5.39 11.21
C ASP A 108 14.14 5.36 10.89
N GLY A 109 14.50 5.80 9.70
CA GLY A 109 15.89 5.80 9.24
C GLY A 109 16.84 6.63 10.10
N ALA A 110 16.33 7.58 10.87
CA ALA A 110 17.17 8.35 11.79
C ALA A 110 17.65 7.53 13.00
N PHE A 111 16.85 6.54 13.45
CA PHE A 111 17.25 5.62 14.51
C PHE A 111 18.11 4.45 14.01
N PHE A 112 17.92 4.02 12.76
CA PHE A 112 18.54 2.81 12.20
C PHE A 112 19.45 3.16 11.01
N GLN A 113 20.38 4.09 11.24
CA GLN A 113 21.31 4.60 10.21
C GLN A 113 22.22 3.51 9.62
N GLU A 114 22.65 2.55 10.43
CA GLU A 114 23.47 1.42 9.96
C GLU A 114 22.72 0.59 8.91
N GLU A 115 21.42 0.28 9.13
CA GLU A 115 20.60 -0.40 8.14
C GLU A 115 20.35 0.46 6.87
N VAL A 116 20.21 1.78 7.03
CA VAL A 116 20.06 2.72 5.92
C VAL A 116 21.30 2.70 5.03
N GLU A 117 22.50 2.71 5.63
CA GLU A 117 23.78 2.67 4.90
C GLU A 117 24.01 1.31 4.24
N GLU A 118 23.78 0.21 4.96
CA GLU A 118 23.93 -1.16 4.46
C GLU A 118 23.02 -1.42 3.26
N ARG A 119 21.76 -1.01 3.34
CA ARG A 119 20.76 -1.18 2.28
C ARG A 119 20.84 -0.08 1.21
N LYS A 120 21.76 0.89 1.33
CA LYS A 120 21.96 2.02 0.40
C LYS A 120 20.69 2.81 0.13
N ILE A 121 19.96 3.15 1.19
CA ILE A 121 18.70 3.86 1.10
C ILE A 121 18.97 5.34 0.85
N MET A 122 18.67 5.82 -0.35
CA MET A 122 18.93 7.19 -0.77
C MET A 122 17.70 8.10 -0.71
N ALA A 123 16.52 7.52 -0.65
CA ALA A 123 15.25 8.25 -0.60
C ALA A 123 14.18 7.44 0.14
N VAL A 124 13.21 8.12 0.74
CA VAL A 124 12.10 7.51 1.47
C VAL A 124 10.74 8.01 0.94
N PRO A 125 9.68 7.20 1.06
CA PRO A 125 9.66 5.83 1.59
C PRO A 125 10.37 4.84 0.68
N MET A 126 11.05 3.85 1.26
CA MET A 126 11.63 2.72 0.53
C MET A 126 11.13 1.42 1.14
N VAL A 127 10.60 0.53 0.30
CA VAL A 127 9.92 -0.70 0.71
C VAL A 127 10.73 -1.92 0.31
N PHE A 128 10.91 -2.81 1.28
CA PHE A 128 11.50 -4.14 1.10
C PHE A 128 10.47 -5.21 1.46
N GLN A 129 10.47 -6.29 0.67
CA GLN A 129 9.76 -7.52 0.94
C GLN A 129 10.79 -8.63 1.15
N ASP A 130 10.83 -9.23 2.33
CA ASP A 130 11.81 -10.27 2.70
C ASP A 130 13.24 -9.89 2.31
N ASN A 131 13.64 -8.66 2.63
CA ASN A 131 14.92 -8.00 2.31
C ASN A 131 15.15 -7.66 0.83
N GLN A 132 14.21 -7.92 -0.07
CA GLN A 132 14.30 -7.49 -1.46
C GLN A 132 13.62 -6.14 -1.67
N HIS A 133 14.29 -5.19 -2.32
CA HIS A 133 13.71 -3.91 -2.66
C HIS A 133 12.59 -4.09 -3.69
N ILE A 134 11.38 -3.61 -3.37
CA ILE A 134 10.19 -3.72 -4.25
C ILE A 134 9.63 -2.38 -4.70
N GLY A 135 10.01 -1.28 -4.06
CA GLY A 135 9.54 0.04 -4.45
C GLY A 135 10.07 1.17 -3.60
N GLN A 136 10.05 2.37 -4.17
CA GLN A 136 10.41 3.60 -3.46
C GLN A 136 9.51 4.75 -3.88
N GLY A 137 9.46 5.80 -3.06
CA GLY A 137 8.61 6.95 -3.27
C GLY A 137 7.16 6.69 -2.96
N ARG A 138 6.30 7.61 -3.36
CA ARG A 138 4.86 7.49 -3.12
C ARG A 138 4.29 6.30 -3.88
N MET A 139 3.55 5.45 -3.19
CA MET A 139 2.80 4.34 -3.77
C MET A 139 1.42 4.29 -3.13
N THR A 140 0.39 4.09 -3.93
CA THR A 140 -0.96 3.86 -3.44
C THR A 140 -1.13 2.42 -2.95
N LEU A 141 -2.19 2.17 -2.18
CA LEU A 141 -2.53 0.82 -1.74
C LEU A 141 -2.74 -0.13 -2.93
N GLU A 142 -3.43 0.34 -3.97
CA GLU A 142 -3.70 -0.43 -5.19
C GLU A 142 -2.42 -0.79 -5.94
N GLU A 143 -1.47 0.15 -6.05
CA GLU A 143 -0.17 -0.09 -6.68
C GLU A 143 0.65 -1.13 -5.89
N ILE A 144 0.59 -1.08 -4.56
CA ILE A 144 1.26 -2.08 -3.71
C ILE A 144 0.60 -3.45 -3.89
N ILE A 145 -0.73 -3.53 -3.83
CA ILE A 145 -1.49 -4.77 -4.07
C ILE A 145 -1.15 -5.38 -5.43
N ALA A 146 -1.13 -4.55 -6.48
CA ALA A 146 -0.80 -5.00 -7.84
C ALA A 146 0.63 -5.58 -7.96
N LYS A 147 1.59 -5.01 -7.22
CA LYS A 147 2.96 -5.55 -7.15
C LYS A 147 3.04 -6.88 -6.41
N LEU A 148 2.19 -7.10 -5.43
CA LEU A 148 2.19 -8.29 -4.57
C LEU A 148 1.35 -9.45 -5.14
N ASP A 149 0.34 -9.15 -5.95
CA ASP A 149 -0.52 -10.18 -6.55
C ASP A 149 0.16 -10.81 -7.77
N SER A 150 0.83 -11.94 -7.56
CA SER A 150 1.43 -12.73 -8.65
C SER A 150 0.43 -13.16 -9.73
N ASN A 151 -0.86 -13.13 -9.41
CA ASN A 151 -1.96 -13.47 -10.32
C ASN A 151 -2.68 -12.23 -10.86
N ALA A 152 -2.21 -11.01 -10.56
CA ALA A 152 -2.89 -9.77 -10.99
C ALA A 152 -3.11 -9.74 -12.50
N ALA A 153 -2.07 -10.07 -13.28
CA ALA A 153 -2.17 -10.10 -14.75
C ALA A 153 -3.19 -11.13 -15.27
N ALA A 154 -3.28 -12.29 -14.62
CA ALA A 154 -4.26 -13.32 -14.99
C ALA A 154 -5.69 -12.90 -14.62
N LYS A 155 -5.89 -12.34 -13.42
CA LYS A 155 -7.18 -11.81 -12.97
C LYS A 155 -7.66 -10.64 -13.83
N ASP A 156 -6.76 -9.74 -14.21
CA ASP A 156 -7.08 -8.62 -15.07
C ASP A 156 -7.39 -9.08 -16.50
N ALA A 157 -6.67 -10.08 -17.03
CA ALA A 157 -6.99 -10.69 -18.31
C ALA A 157 -8.38 -11.37 -18.28
N GLU A 158 -8.73 -12.07 -17.20
CA GLU A 158 -10.04 -12.68 -17.04
C GLU A 158 -11.15 -11.61 -16.94
N LYS A 159 -10.96 -10.56 -16.15
CA LYS A 159 -11.89 -9.41 -16.08
C LYS A 159 -12.06 -8.72 -17.43
N LEU A 160 -10.99 -8.58 -18.21
CA LEU A 160 -11.05 -8.02 -19.56
C LEU A 160 -11.80 -8.94 -20.53
N ASN A 161 -11.60 -10.25 -20.45
CA ASN A 161 -12.27 -11.24 -21.29
C ASN A 161 -13.79 -11.35 -21.02
N THR A 162 -14.24 -10.94 -19.83
CA THR A 162 -15.68 -10.90 -19.50
C THR A 162 -16.37 -9.60 -19.94
N LYS A 163 -15.61 -8.60 -20.39
CA LYS A 163 -16.19 -7.36 -20.90
C LYS A 163 -16.66 -7.55 -22.34
N ASP A 164 -17.81 -7.02 -22.63
CA ASP A 164 -18.28 -6.94 -24.00
C ASP A 164 -17.31 -6.16 -24.90
N ALA A 165 -17.11 -6.60 -26.12
CA ALA A 165 -16.28 -5.91 -27.10
C ALA A 165 -16.73 -4.46 -27.32
N PHE A 166 -15.77 -3.57 -27.48
CA PHE A 166 -16.02 -2.19 -27.91
C PHE A 166 -15.89 -2.10 -29.44
N ASP A 167 -16.72 -1.26 -30.08
CA ASP A 167 -16.59 -0.95 -31.50
C ASP A 167 -15.38 -0.03 -31.74
N VAL A 168 -15.08 0.85 -30.76
CA VAL A 168 -13.92 1.75 -30.77
C VAL A 168 -13.22 1.68 -29.44
N LEU A 169 -11.93 1.37 -29.45
CA LEU A 169 -11.05 1.43 -28.28
C LEU A 169 -10.02 2.54 -28.48
N VAL A 170 -10.09 3.55 -27.62
CA VAL A 170 -9.15 4.67 -27.61
C VAL A 170 -8.01 4.37 -26.64
N ILE A 171 -6.76 4.45 -27.10
CA ILE A 171 -5.58 4.27 -26.27
C ILE A 171 -5.00 5.65 -25.94
N GLY A 172 -5.03 6.00 -24.67
CA GLY A 172 -4.55 7.27 -24.12
C GLY A 172 -5.65 8.13 -23.50
N GLY A 173 -5.45 8.58 -22.26
CA GLY A 173 -6.38 9.38 -21.46
C GLY A 173 -6.16 10.89 -21.53
N GLY A 174 -5.30 11.37 -22.44
CA GLY A 174 -5.05 12.79 -22.65
C GLY A 174 -6.18 13.51 -23.40
N PRO A 175 -6.05 14.83 -23.65
CA PRO A 175 -7.10 15.63 -24.32
C PRO A 175 -7.55 15.05 -25.66
N ALA A 176 -6.62 14.59 -26.47
CA ALA A 176 -6.92 14.00 -27.78
C ALA A 176 -7.71 12.70 -27.66
N GLY A 177 -7.28 11.78 -26.79
CA GLY A 177 -7.99 10.52 -26.55
C GLY A 177 -9.38 10.74 -25.97
N ASN A 178 -9.51 11.57 -24.94
CA ASN A 178 -10.79 11.91 -24.34
C ASN A 178 -11.75 12.55 -25.36
N THR A 179 -11.26 13.49 -26.17
CA THR A 179 -12.07 14.12 -27.22
C THR A 179 -12.55 13.08 -28.24
N SER A 180 -11.65 12.22 -28.71
CA SER A 180 -12.00 11.16 -29.69
C SER A 180 -13.08 10.23 -29.14
N ALA A 181 -12.93 9.79 -27.87
CA ALA A 181 -13.90 8.92 -27.22
C ALA A 181 -15.27 9.58 -27.04
N ILE A 182 -15.29 10.87 -26.63
CA ILE A 182 -16.53 11.63 -26.48
C ILE A 182 -17.28 11.74 -27.84
N TYR A 183 -16.57 12.04 -28.92
CA TYR A 183 -17.19 12.16 -30.23
C TYR A 183 -17.70 10.82 -30.79
N ALA A 184 -16.97 9.73 -30.56
CA ALA A 184 -17.43 8.39 -30.90
C ALA A 184 -18.69 8.00 -30.12
N ALA A 185 -18.66 8.18 -28.78
CA ALA A 185 -19.80 7.88 -27.92
C ALA A 185 -21.04 8.73 -28.24
N ARG A 186 -20.87 10.01 -28.61
CA ARG A 186 -21.95 10.88 -29.05
C ARG A 186 -22.67 10.38 -30.33
N LYS A 187 -21.97 9.63 -31.15
CA LYS A 187 -22.54 8.97 -32.33
C LYS A 187 -23.19 7.62 -32.04
N GLY A 188 -23.28 7.25 -30.75
CA GLY A 188 -23.86 5.96 -30.34
C GLY A 188 -22.93 4.77 -30.52
N ILE A 189 -21.63 5.01 -30.82
CA ILE A 189 -20.64 3.95 -30.96
C ILE A 189 -20.23 3.47 -29.57
N LYS A 190 -20.24 2.15 -29.34
CA LYS A 190 -19.79 1.55 -28.08
C LYS A 190 -18.27 1.76 -27.93
N THR A 191 -17.89 2.73 -27.11
CA THR A 191 -16.50 3.24 -27.02
C THR A 191 -15.91 2.96 -25.65
N GLY A 192 -14.68 2.44 -25.63
CA GLY A 192 -13.84 2.30 -24.44
C GLY A 192 -12.60 3.19 -24.51
N ILE A 193 -12.06 3.53 -23.36
CA ILE A 193 -10.75 4.21 -23.23
C ILE A 193 -9.84 3.33 -22.37
N VAL A 194 -8.61 3.13 -22.85
CA VAL A 194 -7.50 2.54 -22.07
C VAL A 194 -6.46 3.62 -21.83
N ALA A 195 -6.19 3.92 -20.58
CA ALA A 195 -5.21 4.94 -20.20
C ALA A 195 -4.56 4.59 -18.86
N GLU A 196 -3.28 4.85 -18.75
CA GLU A 196 -2.57 4.77 -17.49
C GLU A 196 -3.08 5.84 -16.50
N ARG A 197 -3.36 7.06 -17.04
CA ARG A 197 -3.89 8.19 -16.27
C ARG A 197 -4.85 9.00 -17.13
N MET A 198 -6.02 9.33 -16.56
CA MET A 198 -6.97 10.25 -17.20
C MET A 198 -6.50 11.70 -17.07
N GLY A 199 -6.69 12.50 -18.14
CA GLY A 199 -6.26 13.90 -18.21
C GLY A 199 -4.90 14.08 -18.87
N GLY A 200 -3.98 13.13 -18.77
CA GLY A 200 -2.64 13.21 -19.38
C GLY A 200 -1.85 14.41 -18.85
N GLN A 201 -1.09 15.07 -19.72
CA GLN A 201 -0.22 16.20 -19.40
C GLN A 201 -0.95 17.47 -18.93
N VAL A 202 -2.27 17.56 -19.09
CA VAL A 202 -3.05 18.71 -18.61
C VAL A 202 -3.22 18.69 -17.08
N MET A 203 -2.92 17.55 -16.46
CA MET A 203 -3.02 17.38 -15.00
C MET A 203 -1.67 17.61 -14.30
N ASP A 204 -0.60 17.86 -15.04
CA ASP A 204 0.73 18.23 -14.55
C ASP A 204 0.85 19.76 -14.50
#